data_a7b4e1c7141841c17f7ce144a039da16
#
_entry.id   a7b4e1c7141841c17f7ce144a039da16
#
_cell.length_a   1.000
_cell.length_b   1.000
_cell.length_c   1.000
_cell.angle_alpha   90.00
_cell.angle_beta   90.00
_cell.angle_gamma   90.00
#
_symmetry.space_group_name_H-M   'P 1'
#
loop_
_entity.id
_entity.type
_entity.pdbx_description
1 polymer ?
#
loop_
_entity_poly.entity_id
_entity_poly.type
_entity_poly.pdbx_seq_one_letter_code
_entity_poly.pdbx_strand_id
1 'polypeptide(L)'
;MVRGVANFVIVLVALAFGGGRAIDADEIEVVVSIKPVHSLVAGVMEGVGRPALLVTGTGSEHSYSLRPSQARLLDEADVVFWVGETMETFLIKSLQALASDAEVVELWKVPGLTLLATREGGMWEAHEHGDGLADAAHGEGEHVEEHEEEHAEEHEGEHAEEHEGEGEHADADHEAAEDHAHGETDMHVWLDPTNAKVLVEAIVSVVGNADPQNASTYQANAARLQEQLAELDRSMEDRLATVSDRPYVVFHDAYQYFEHRYGVNAVGAITINPTVRPSAQRLREIHERLEHLDAACVFAEPQFEPALVDTLIEGTSANKGVLDPLGADLDAGPDQYFRLMSNLAEALADCLGGAKSG
;
A
#
# COMPACT_ATOMS: atom_id res chain seq x y z
N MET A 1 83.03 -26.84 -49.90
CA MET A 1 81.62 -26.41 -50.02
C MET A 1 80.75 -27.31 -49.17
N VAL A 2 80.41 -26.93 -47.93
CA VAL A 2 79.59 -27.71 -47.03
C VAL A 2 78.37 -26.87 -46.70
N ARG A 3 77.18 -27.33 -47.12
CA ARG A 3 75.91 -26.70 -46.85
C ARG A 3 75.40 -27.25 -45.50
N GLY A 4 75.31 -26.44 -44.49
CA GLY A 4 74.63 -26.72 -43.25
C GLY A 4 73.14 -26.58 -43.39
N VAL A 5 72.41 -27.60 -42.97
CA VAL A 5 70.96 -27.61 -42.87
C VAL A 5 70.60 -27.28 -41.41
N ALA A 6 69.95 -26.13 -41.18
CA ALA A 6 69.45 -25.76 -39.88
C ALA A 6 68.03 -26.35 -39.70
N ASN A 7 67.91 -27.27 -38.76
CA ASN A 7 66.57 -27.78 -38.31
C ASN A 7 65.91 -26.77 -37.37
N PHE A 8 64.78 -26.25 -37.81
CA PHE A 8 63.90 -25.40 -36.98
C PHE A 8 62.89 -26.31 -36.27
N VAL A 9 63.02 -26.45 -34.97
CA VAL A 9 62.02 -27.17 -34.15
C VAL A 9 60.97 -26.13 -33.74
N ILE A 10 59.77 -26.28 -34.30
CA ILE A 10 58.59 -25.51 -33.89
C ILE A 10 57.99 -26.21 -32.68
N VAL A 11 58.10 -25.57 -31.49
CA VAL A 11 57.37 -25.99 -30.27
C VAL A 11 55.99 -25.39 -30.33
N LEU A 12 54.95 -26.22 -30.57
CA LEU A 12 53.55 -25.86 -30.49
C LEU A 12 53.14 -25.87 -28.99
N VAL A 13 53.03 -24.69 -28.39
CA VAL A 13 52.40 -24.52 -27.06
C VAL A 13 50.90 -24.56 -27.26
N ALA A 14 50.29 -25.69 -26.92
CA ALA A 14 48.82 -25.78 -26.82
C ALA A 14 48.32 -25.06 -25.55
N LEU A 15 47.79 -23.86 -25.72
CA LEU A 15 47.02 -23.14 -24.73
C LEU A 15 45.68 -23.88 -24.59
N ALA A 16 45.54 -24.72 -23.54
CA ALA A 16 44.26 -25.23 -23.10
C ALA A 16 43.43 -24.07 -22.52
N PHE A 17 42.56 -23.49 -23.32
CA PHE A 17 41.46 -22.68 -22.81
C PHE A 17 40.54 -23.61 -22.03
N GLY A 18 40.73 -23.66 -20.72
CA GLY A 18 39.72 -24.16 -19.79
C GLY A 18 38.52 -23.27 -19.88
N GLY A 19 37.55 -23.68 -20.70
CA GLY A 19 36.21 -23.10 -20.65
C GLY A 19 35.61 -23.43 -19.27
N GLY A 20 35.80 -22.55 -18.30
CA GLY A 20 34.96 -22.53 -17.12
C GLY A 20 33.54 -22.28 -17.62
N ARG A 21 32.67 -23.28 -17.48
CA ARG A 21 31.24 -23.08 -17.52
C ARG A 21 30.99 -22.08 -16.42
N ALA A 22 30.57 -20.86 -16.77
CA ALA A 22 29.86 -20.00 -15.84
C ALA A 22 28.69 -20.89 -15.35
N ILE A 23 28.67 -21.20 -14.06
CA ILE A 23 27.48 -21.66 -13.40
C ILE A 23 26.60 -20.41 -13.50
N ASP A 24 25.58 -20.40 -14.36
CA ASP A 24 24.48 -19.45 -14.25
C ASP A 24 23.97 -19.67 -12.83
N ALA A 25 24.32 -18.76 -11.93
CA ALA A 25 23.61 -18.65 -10.67
C ALA A 25 22.17 -18.32 -11.06
N ASP A 26 21.22 -19.17 -10.69
CA ASP A 26 19.82 -18.88 -10.91
C ASP A 26 19.56 -17.49 -10.33
N GLU A 27 19.09 -16.58 -11.18
CA GLU A 27 18.69 -15.21 -10.78
C GLU A 27 17.51 -15.36 -9.82
N ILE A 28 17.53 -14.66 -8.66
CA ILE A 28 16.42 -14.74 -7.73
C ILE A 28 15.16 -14.14 -8.35
N GLU A 29 14.05 -14.85 -8.22
CA GLU A 29 12.74 -14.41 -8.69
C GLU A 29 12.05 -13.57 -7.60
N VAL A 30 12.01 -12.25 -7.80
CA VAL A 30 11.41 -11.31 -6.86
C VAL A 30 10.10 -10.77 -7.41
N VAL A 31 9.02 -10.88 -6.63
CA VAL A 31 7.70 -10.38 -6.98
C VAL A 31 7.31 -9.24 -6.05
N VAL A 32 6.71 -8.19 -6.60
CA VAL A 32 6.28 -7.00 -5.85
C VAL A 32 4.84 -6.66 -6.19
N SER A 33 4.06 -6.30 -5.19
CA SER A 33 2.64 -6.06 -5.36
C SER A 33 2.32 -4.78 -6.12
N ILE A 34 2.86 -3.61 -5.72
CA ILE A 34 2.52 -2.29 -6.26
C ILE A 34 3.72 -1.55 -6.85
N LYS A 35 3.44 -0.62 -7.78
CA LYS A 35 4.48 0.14 -8.51
C LYS A 35 5.47 0.91 -7.62
N PRO A 36 5.04 1.68 -6.58
CA PRO A 36 5.99 2.45 -5.77
C PRO A 36 7.00 1.54 -5.06
N VAL A 37 6.54 0.45 -4.48
CA VAL A 37 7.40 -0.56 -3.83
C VAL A 37 8.29 -1.25 -4.86
N HIS A 38 7.71 -1.63 -6.02
CA HIS A 38 8.47 -2.21 -7.13
C HIS A 38 9.63 -1.30 -7.57
N SER A 39 9.42 0.01 -7.57
CA SER A 39 10.47 0.96 -7.93
C SER A 39 11.65 0.93 -6.96
N LEU A 40 11.37 0.87 -5.66
CA LEU A 40 12.43 0.75 -4.64
C LEU A 40 13.19 -0.58 -4.77
N VAL A 41 12.47 -1.69 -4.96
CA VAL A 41 13.08 -3.02 -5.17
C VAL A 41 13.90 -3.04 -6.46
N ALA A 42 13.36 -2.51 -7.57
CA ALA A 42 14.07 -2.42 -8.85
C ALA A 42 15.34 -1.57 -8.75
N GLY A 43 15.31 -0.50 -7.94
CA GLY A 43 16.47 0.32 -7.69
C GLY A 43 17.56 -0.39 -6.88
N VAL A 44 17.19 -1.20 -5.88
CA VAL A 44 18.12 -2.06 -5.12
C VAL A 44 18.71 -3.15 -6.02
N MET A 45 17.90 -3.77 -6.88
CA MET A 45 18.30 -4.86 -7.76
C MET A 45 18.95 -4.40 -9.08
N GLU A 46 19.16 -3.09 -9.28
CA GLU A 46 19.69 -2.56 -10.54
C GLU A 46 21.04 -3.20 -10.92
N GLY A 47 21.11 -3.68 -12.17
CA GLY A 47 22.30 -4.35 -12.71
C GLY A 47 22.47 -5.83 -12.31
N VAL A 48 21.54 -6.37 -11.50
CA VAL A 48 21.54 -7.79 -11.10
C VAL A 48 20.31 -8.51 -11.64
N GLY A 49 19.11 -8.01 -11.32
CA GLY A 49 17.85 -8.63 -11.70
C GLY A 49 16.74 -7.62 -11.91
N ARG A 50 15.54 -8.12 -12.23
CA ARG A 50 14.34 -7.29 -12.42
C ARG A 50 13.17 -7.90 -11.66
N PRO A 51 12.64 -7.22 -10.63
CA PRO A 51 11.47 -7.70 -9.93
C PRO A 51 10.24 -7.71 -10.85
N ALA A 52 9.36 -8.68 -10.67
CA ALA A 52 8.06 -8.73 -11.34
C ALA A 52 7.03 -7.91 -10.57
N LEU A 53 6.13 -7.23 -11.29
CA LEU A 53 5.08 -6.38 -10.72
C LEU A 53 3.70 -7.05 -10.88
N LEU A 54 2.89 -7.09 -9.80
CA LEU A 54 1.54 -7.64 -9.83
C LEU A 54 0.50 -6.61 -10.26
N VAL A 55 0.32 -5.51 -9.52
CA VAL A 55 -0.69 -4.49 -9.83
C VAL A 55 -0.19 -3.60 -10.96
N THR A 56 -0.81 -3.73 -12.13
CA THR A 56 -0.39 -3.04 -13.37
C THR A 56 -1.48 -2.12 -13.91
N GLY A 57 -1.10 -1.13 -14.71
CA GLY A 57 -2.01 -0.16 -15.31
C GLY A 57 -2.66 0.75 -14.27
N THR A 58 -3.96 0.98 -14.41
CA THR A 58 -4.79 1.77 -13.49
C THR A 58 -5.49 0.90 -12.43
N GLY A 59 -4.93 -0.29 -12.12
CA GLY A 59 -5.47 -1.15 -11.07
C GLY A 59 -5.32 -0.50 -9.70
N SER A 60 -6.36 -0.63 -8.86
CA SER A 60 -6.30 -0.20 -7.47
C SER A 60 -5.74 -1.31 -6.58
N GLU A 61 -4.90 -0.93 -5.64
CA GLU A 61 -4.32 -1.79 -4.60
C GLU A 61 -5.37 -2.41 -3.67
N HIS A 62 -6.53 -1.78 -3.57
CA HIS A 62 -7.63 -2.26 -2.73
C HIS A 62 -8.53 -3.29 -3.41
N SER A 63 -8.54 -3.37 -4.75
CA SER A 63 -9.53 -4.17 -5.49
C SER A 63 -8.99 -4.76 -6.79
N TYR A 64 -7.83 -5.38 -6.73
CA TYR A 64 -7.20 -6.03 -7.88
C TYR A 64 -7.63 -7.50 -8.02
N SER A 65 -7.66 -8.00 -9.25
CA SER A 65 -7.86 -9.43 -9.53
C SER A 65 -6.65 -9.99 -10.26
N LEU A 66 -5.98 -10.98 -9.66
CA LEU A 66 -4.82 -11.62 -10.25
C LEU A 66 -5.17 -12.35 -11.54
N ARG A 67 -4.33 -12.16 -12.56
CA ARG A 67 -4.37 -12.92 -13.81
C ARG A 67 -3.62 -14.24 -13.63
N PRO A 68 -3.93 -15.29 -14.43
CA PRO A 68 -3.21 -16.56 -14.34
C PRO A 68 -1.69 -16.44 -14.51
N SER A 69 -1.21 -15.48 -15.31
CA SER A 69 0.21 -15.21 -15.47
C SER A 69 0.85 -14.65 -14.19
N GLN A 70 0.12 -13.85 -13.43
CA GLN A 70 0.58 -13.29 -12.15
C GLN A 70 0.55 -14.32 -11.02
N ALA A 71 -0.43 -15.22 -11.03
CA ALA A 71 -0.45 -16.35 -10.12
C ALA A 71 0.79 -17.27 -10.32
N ARG A 72 1.26 -17.43 -11.56
CA ARG A 72 2.49 -18.17 -11.84
C ARG A 72 3.73 -17.45 -11.30
N LEU A 73 3.79 -16.12 -11.37
CA LEU A 73 4.91 -15.37 -10.78
C LEU A 73 5.00 -15.59 -9.27
N LEU A 74 3.87 -15.71 -8.57
CA LEU A 74 3.86 -16.05 -7.15
C LEU A 74 4.32 -17.47 -6.84
N ASP A 75 3.98 -18.43 -7.71
CA ASP A 75 4.37 -19.85 -7.59
C ASP A 75 5.87 -20.06 -7.84
N GLU A 76 6.48 -19.21 -8.66
CA GLU A 76 7.90 -19.28 -9.04
C GLU A 76 8.78 -18.34 -8.19
N ALA A 77 8.20 -17.54 -7.26
CA ALA A 77 8.91 -16.53 -6.52
C ALA A 77 9.81 -17.09 -5.40
N ASP A 78 11.02 -16.53 -5.27
CA ASP A 78 11.89 -16.71 -4.11
C ASP A 78 11.57 -15.71 -3.00
N VAL A 79 11.18 -14.46 -3.40
CA VAL A 79 10.83 -13.38 -2.49
C VAL A 79 9.59 -12.64 -2.99
N VAL A 80 8.66 -12.36 -2.09
CA VAL A 80 7.49 -11.52 -2.38
C VAL A 80 7.44 -10.34 -1.43
N PHE A 81 7.41 -9.11 -1.98
CA PHE A 81 7.16 -7.88 -1.24
C PHE A 81 5.74 -7.40 -1.50
N TRP A 82 4.98 -7.19 -0.44
CA TRP A 82 3.64 -6.61 -0.48
C TRP A 82 3.44 -5.66 0.70
N VAL A 83 2.47 -4.75 0.60
CA VAL A 83 2.24 -3.77 1.68
C VAL A 83 1.66 -4.47 2.90
N GLY A 84 0.55 -5.19 2.72
CA GLY A 84 -0.04 -5.91 3.83
C GLY A 84 -1.50 -6.36 3.62
N GLU A 85 -1.96 -7.20 4.52
CA GLU A 85 -3.25 -7.91 4.41
C GLU A 85 -4.48 -7.00 4.43
N THR A 86 -4.44 -5.87 5.15
CA THR A 86 -5.58 -4.95 5.25
C THR A 86 -5.77 -4.10 3.99
N MET A 87 -4.73 -3.89 3.20
CA MET A 87 -4.78 -3.18 1.93
C MET A 87 -5.01 -4.13 0.75
N GLU A 88 -4.16 -5.15 0.62
CA GLU A 88 -4.10 -6.03 -0.54
C GLU A 88 -4.81 -7.36 -0.27
N THR A 89 -6.06 -7.29 0.21
CA THR A 89 -6.87 -8.46 0.61
C THR A 89 -6.97 -9.53 -0.48
N PHE A 90 -6.89 -9.13 -1.76
CA PHE A 90 -6.89 -10.01 -2.92
C PHE A 90 -5.67 -10.95 -2.99
N LEU A 91 -4.55 -10.60 -2.31
CA LEU A 91 -3.33 -11.41 -2.29
C LEU A 91 -3.33 -12.49 -1.21
N ILE A 92 -4.05 -12.33 -0.11
CA ILE A 92 -3.97 -13.22 1.07
C ILE A 92 -4.05 -14.70 0.69
N LYS A 93 -5.13 -15.09 -0.01
CA LYS A 93 -5.34 -16.50 -0.39
C LYS A 93 -4.32 -16.98 -1.43
N SER A 94 -3.88 -16.09 -2.32
CA SER A 94 -2.91 -16.43 -3.36
C SER A 94 -1.52 -16.63 -2.78
N LEU A 95 -1.10 -15.79 -1.83
CA LEU A 95 0.17 -15.94 -1.12
C LEU A 95 0.21 -17.25 -0.32
N GLN A 96 -0.86 -17.55 0.42
CA GLN A 96 -0.95 -18.81 1.18
C GLN A 96 -0.90 -20.07 0.31
N ALA A 97 -1.47 -20.01 -0.90
CA ALA A 97 -1.59 -21.17 -1.77
C ALA A 97 -0.41 -21.36 -2.74
N LEU A 98 0.23 -20.26 -3.17
CA LEU A 98 1.19 -20.28 -4.27
C LEU A 98 2.61 -19.88 -3.84
N ALA A 99 2.77 -19.04 -2.83
CA ALA A 99 4.07 -18.53 -2.39
C ALA A 99 4.57 -19.22 -1.10
N SER A 100 4.25 -20.51 -0.90
CA SER A 100 4.60 -21.24 0.33
C SER A 100 6.12 -21.43 0.51
N ASP A 101 6.87 -21.47 -0.58
CA ASP A 101 8.32 -21.64 -0.59
C ASP A 101 9.07 -20.29 -0.65
N ALA A 102 8.37 -19.19 -0.90
CA ALA A 102 8.93 -17.85 -0.97
C ALA A 102 9.09 -17.20 0.41
N GLU A 103 10.07 -16.30 0.55
CA GLU A 103 10.11 -15.35 1.66
C GLU A 103 9.09 -14.24 1.39
N VAL A 104 7.94 -14.25 2.11
CA VAL A 104 6.87 -13.26 1.96
C VAL A 104 7.07 -12.16 3.00
N VAL A 105 7.36 -10.94 2.52
CA VAL A 105 7.65 -9.76 3.34
C VAL A 105 6.48 -8.81 3.35
N GLU A 106 5.88 -8.63 4.52
CA GLU A 106 4.79 -7.68 4.78
C GLU A 106 5.38 -6.34 5.22
N LEU A 107 5.37 -5.37 4.31
CA LEU A 107 6.20 -4.16 4.44
C LEU A 107 5.76 -3.24 5.57
N TRP A 108 4.46 -3.14 5.87
CA TRP A 108 4.01 -2.29 6.98
C TRP A 108 4.51 -2.77 8.36
N LYS A 109 4.93 -4.05 8.48
CA LYS A 109 5.50 -4.64 9.70
C LYS A 109 7.00 -4.38 9.86
N VAL A 110 7.65 -3.73 8.90
CA VAL A 110 9.09 -3.46 8.95
C VAL A 110 9.39 -2.53 10.15
N PRO A 111 10.29 -2.93 11.06
CA PRO A 111 10.64 -2.09 12.20
C PRO A 111 11.27 -0.76 11.79
N GLY A 112 10.87 0.32 12.46
CA GLY A 112 11.42 1.66 12.22
C GLY A 112 10.56 2.53 11.30
N LEU A 113 9.46 2.02 10.76
CA LEU A 113 8.48 2.84 10.06
C LEU A 113 7.77 3.79 11.02
N THR A 114 7.49 5.00 10.56
CA THR A 114 6.45 5.84 11.15
C THR A 114 5.12 5.27 10.72
N LEU A 115 4.29 4.83 11.66
CA LEU A 115 2.95 4.32 11.41
C LEU A 115 1.92 5.33 11.93
N LEU A 116 0.89 5.61 11.14
CA LEU A 116 -0.21 6.51 11.45
C LEU A 116 -1.51 5.70 11.56
N ALA A 117 -2.35 6.06 12.54
CA ALA A 117 -3.68 5.49 12.64
C ALA A 117 -4.58 6.01 11.50
N THR A 118 -5.55 5.21 11.06
CA THR A 118 -6.59 5.66 10.14
C THR A 118 -7.37 6.83 10.74
N ARG A 119 -7.79 7.77 9.89
CA ARG A 119 -8.55 8.94 10.34
C ARG A 119 -10.04 8.60 10.44
N GLU A 120 -10.69 9.11 11.48
CA GLU A 120 -12.10 8.88 11.75
C GLU A 120 -12.85 10.18 12.07
N GLY A 121 -14.13 10.21 11.74
CA GLY A 121 -15.05 11.29 12.08
C GLY A 121 -14.96 12.56 11.22
N GLY A 122 -15.95 13.41 11.26
CA GLY A 122 -16.01 14.67 10.53
C GLY A 122 -16.11 14.49 9.00
N MET A 123 -15.11 15.00 8.26
CA MET A 123 -14.95 14.76 6.80
C MET A 123 -14.29 13.41 6.50
N TRP A 124 -13.79 12.72 7.49
CA TRP A 124 -13.31 11.36 7.45
C TRP A 124 -14.48 10.46 7.86
N GLU A 125 -14.85 9.46 7.07
CA GLU A 125 -15.93 8.54 7.41
C GLU A 125 -15.56 7.75 8.68
N ALA A 126 -16.47 7.71 9.66
CA ALA A 126 -16.34 6.75 10.75
C ALA A 126 -16.55 5.34 10.19
N HIS A 127 -15.70 4.38 10.55
CA HIS A 127 -15.98 2.98 10.27
C HIS A 127 -17.26 2.59 11.04
N GLU A 128 -18.38 2.43 10.35
CA GLU A 128 -19.52 1.71 10.91
C GLU A 128 -19.11 0.23 11.05
N HIS A 129 -18.60 -0.12 12.22
CA HIS A 129 -18.64 -1.51 12.65
C HIS A 129 -20.12 -1.87 12.78
N GLY A 130 -20.56 -2.75 11.90
CA GLY A 130 -21.95 -3.20 11.87
C GLY A 130 -22.31 -4.04 13.10
N ASP A 131 -22.44 -3.38 14.25
CA ASP A 131 -23.15 -3.88 15.42
C ASP A 131 -24.59 -3.36 15.38
N GLY A 132 -25.35 -3.90 14.45
CA GLY A 132 -26.80 -3.79 14.50
C GLY A 132 -27.36 -4.69 15.55
N LEU A 133 -27.47 -4.21 16.80
CA LEU A 133 -28.54 -4.65 17.74
C LEU A 133 -28.57 -3.69 18.94
N ALA A 134 -29.79 -3.07 19.05
CA ALA A 134 -30.40 -2.56 20.29
C ALA A 134 -29.87 -1.24 20.88
N ASP A 135 -30.64 -0.19 20.71
CA ASP A 135 -31.39 0.35 21.85
C ASP A 135 -32.57 1.21 21.36
N ALA A 136 -33.74 0.57 21.34
CA ALA A 136 -35.03 1.24 21.31
C ALA A 136 -35.65 1.11 22.71
N ALA A 137 -35.39 2.07 23.55
CA ALA A 137 -36.14 2.18 24.81
C ALA A 137 -36.41 3.65 25.16
N HIS A 138 -37.68 3.90 25.31
CA HIS A 138 -38.38 4.98 26.00
C HIS A 138 -38.77 6.25 25.23
N GLY A 139 -40.00 6.21 24.75
CA GLY A 139 -40.88 7.34 24.59
C GLY A 139 -42.30 6.90 24.94
N GLU A 140 -42.79 7.30 26.11
CA GLU A 140 -44.15 7.05 26.60
C GLU A 140 -45.17 7.79 25.72
N GLY A 141 -46.27 7.08 25.41
CA GLY A 141 -47.46 7.67 24.75
C GLY A 141 -48.59 6.65 24.68
N GLU A 142 -49.52 6.79 25.62
CA GLU A 142 -50.78 6.03 25.71
C GLU A 142 -51.60 6.07 24.42
N HIS A 143 -52.20 4.97 24.01
CA HIS A 143 -53.62 4.88 23.73
C HIS A 143 -54.09 3.41 23.48
N VAL A 144 -55.17 3.12 24.13
CA VAL A 144 -56.06 2.00 24.35
C VAL A 144 -56.66 1.45 23.05
N GLU A 145 -57.00 0.16 23.14
CA GLU A 145 -58.19 -0.67 22.76
C GLU A 145 -57.92 -1.75 21.72
N GLU A 146 -58.02 -2.94 22.27
CA GLU A 146 -58.88 -4.11 22.04
C GLU A 146 -58.88 -4.73 20.63
N HIS A 147 -58.44 -5.98 20.56
CA HIS A 147 -59.28 -7.11 20.09
C HIS A 147 -58.63 -8.48 20.43
N GLU A 148 -59.49 -9.32 21.03
CA GLU A 148 -59.30 -10.71 21.40
C GLU A 148 -59.13 -11.62 20.16
N GLU A 149 -58.43 -12.72 20.23
CA GLU A 149 -58.82 -14.12 20.46
C GLU A 149 -57.72 -15.11 20.05
N GLU A 150 -57.40 -15.93 21.00
CA GLU A 150 -57.21 -17.38 21.06
C GLU A 150 -56.43 -18.11 19.96
N HIS A 151 -55.38 -18.79 20.40
CA HIS A 151 -55.26 -20.24 20.33
C HIS A 151 -54.08 -20.74 21.18
N ALA A 152 -54.46 -21.60 22.18
CA ALA A 152 -53.55 -22.39 22.98
C ALA A 152 -53.14 -23.65 22.21
N GLU A 153 -51.92 -24.11 22.35
CA GLU A 153 -51.59 -25.54 22.50
C GLU A 153 -50.25 -25.73 23.22
N GLU A 154 -50.32 -26.59 24.21
CA GLU A 154 -49.33 -27.00 25.18
C GLU A 154 -48.31 -27.96 24.55
N HIS A 155 -47.05 -27.89 24.97
CA HIS A 155 -46.21 -29.08 25.12
C HIS A 155 -45.24 -28.92 26.29
N GLU A 156 -45.51 -29.69 27.32
CA GLU A 156 -44.61 -29.99 28.44
C GLU A 156 -43.46 -30.91 28.00
N GLY A 157 -42.32 -30.78 28.64
CA GLY A 157 -41.20 -31.70 28.51
C GLY A 157 -40.04 -31.35 29.45
N GLU A 158 -40.16 -31.79 30.69
CA GLU A 158 -39.08 -31.77 31.71
C GLU A 158 -37.87 -32.58 31.27
N HIS A 159 -36.66 -32.10 31.59
CA HIS A 159 -35.61 -32.93 32.17
C HIS A 159 -34.55 -32.04 32.84
N ALA A 160 -34.52 -32.20 34.17
CA ALA A 160 -33.41 -31.78 35.03
C ALA A 160 -32.35 -32.89 35.04
N GLU A 161 -31.06 -32.54 34.96
CA GLU A 161 -29.99 -33.28 35.66
C GLU A 161 -28.86 -32.34 36.05
N GLU A 162 -28.61 -32.34 37.34
CA GLU A 162 -27.52 -31.66 38.05
C GLU A 162 -26.21 -32.40 37.81
N HIS A 163 -25.09 -31.67 37.53
CA HIS A 163 -23.74 -32.17 37.82
C HIS A 163 -22.91 -31.06 38.45
N GLU A 164 -22.73 -31.23 39.77
CA GLU A 164 -21.64 -30.55 40.49
C GLU A 164 -20.32 -31.21 40.14
N GLY A 165 -19.30 -30.40 39.87
CA GLY A 165 -17.92 -30.79 39.65
C GLY A 165 -16.99 -29.68 40.02
N GLU A 166 -16.48 -29.71 41.26
CA GLU A 166 -15.38 -28.87 41.72
C GLU A 166 -14.09 -29.23 40.94
N GLY A 167 -13.40 -28.24 40.39
CA GLY A 167 -12.10 -28.39 39.73
C GLY A 167 -11.24 -27.13 39.90
N GLU A 168 -10.18 -27.28 40.60
CA GLU A 168 -9.17 -26.33 41.07
C GLU A 168 -8.65 -25.38 39.98
N HIS A 169 -8.60 -24.10 40.29
CA HIS A 169 -7.97 -23.05 39.47
C HIS A 169 -6.44 -23.19 39.56
N ALA A 170 -5.80 -23.52 38.45
CA ALA A 170 -4.40 -23.27 38.23
C ALA A 170 -4.25 -21.90 37.58
N ASP A 171 -3.60 -20.96 38.27
CA ASP A 171 -3.19 -19.68 37.73
C ASP A 171 -2.17 -19.94 36.61
N ALA A 172 -2.59 -19.73 35.36
CA ALA A 172 -1.72 -19.62 34.23
C ALA A 172 -1.59 -18.13 33.92
N ASP A 173 -0.39 -17.61 34.11
CA ASP A 173 0.01 -16.29 33.63
C ASP A 173 -0.31 -16.17 32.15
N HIS A 174 -1.38 -15.46 31.83
CA HIS A 174 -1.62 -14.94 30.52
C HIS A 174 -0.68 -13.75 30.31
N GLU A 175 0.45 -14.01 29.66
CA GLU A 175 1.13 -12.95 28.92
C GLU A 175 0.07 -12.32 28.01
N ALA A 176 -0.22 -11.05 28.25
CA ALA A 176 -1.08 -10.25 27.42
C ALA A 176 -0.44 -10.21 26.03
N ALA A 177 -0.94 -11.05 25.11
CA ALA A 177 -0.77 -10.82 23.70
C ALA A 177 -1.35 -9.43 23.45
N GLU A 178 -0.52 -8.47 23.08
CA GLU A 178 -0.96 -7.18 22.57
C GLU A 178 -1.76 -7.50 21.32
N ASP A 179 -3.06 -7.51 21.47
CA ASP A 179 -4.04 -7.60 20.40
C ASP A 179 -3.99 -6.26 19.65
N HIS A 180 -3.02 -6.17 18.73
CA HIS A 180 -2.93 -5.03 17.82
C HIS A 180 -4.18 -5.07 16.94
N ALA A 181 -5.06 -4.12 17.15
CA ALA A 181 -6.23 -3.87 16.31
C ALA A 181 -5.75 -3.61 14.87
N HIS A 182 -5.73 -4.68 14.07
CA HIS A 182 -5.22 -4.71 12.68
C HIS A 182 -6.07 -3.89 11.68
N GLY A 183 -7.05 -3.08 12.15
CA GLY A 183 -7.89 -2.21 11.34
C GLY A 183 -7.61 -0.71 11.51
N GLU A 184 -6.68 -0.32 12.39
CA GLU A 184 -6.49 1.07 12.78
C GLU A 184 -5.25 1.74 12.16
N THR A 185 -4.46 1.04 11.34
CA THR A 185 -3.24 1.61 10.72
C THR A 185 -3.46 1.95 9.26
N ASP A 186 -3.12 3.17 8.88
CA ASP A 186 -3.06 3.58 7.48
C ASP A 186 -1.89 2.89 6.78
N MET A 187 -2.18 2.16 5.71
CA MET A 187 -1.23 1.31 5.01
C MET A 187 -0.45 2.02 3.89
N HIS A 188 -0.72 3.31 3.60
CA HIS A 188 -0.06 4.07 2.54
C HIS A 188 1.36 4.54 2.92
N VAL A 189 2.09 3.69 3.64
CA VAL A 189 3.40 3.97 4.26
C VAL A 189 4.47 4.47 3.29
N TRP A 190 4.37 4.10 2.00
CA TRP A 190 5.34 4.50 0.96
C TRP A 190 5.28 5.98 0.60
N LEU A 191 4.20 6.69 0.96
CA LEU A 191 4.03 8.10 0.65
C LEU A 191 4.83 9.05 1.58
N ASP A 192 5.62 8.51 2.50
CA ASP A 192 6.66 9.22 3.23
C ASP A 192 8.05 8.76 2.76
N PRO A 193 8.91 9.63 2.18
CA PRO A 193 10.27 9.26 1.80
C PRO A 193 11.14 8.79 2.97
N THR A 194 10.80 9.17 4.20
CA THR A 194 11.49 8.66 5.39
C THR A 194 11.17 7.18 5.61
N ASN A 195 9.91 6.80 5.46
CA ASN A 195 9.51 5.39 5.45
C ASN A 195 10.13 4.64 4.27
N ALA A 196 10.15 5.26 3.07
CA ALA A 196 10.79 4.64 1.89
C ALA A 196 12.27 4.31 2.14
N LYS A 197 13.01 5.13 2.90
CA LYS A 197 14.39 4.82 3.31
C LYS A 197 14.46 3.58 4.20
N VAL A 198 13.54 3.44 5.15
CA VAL A 198 13.45 2.24 6.01
C VAL A 198 13.10 1.01 5.20
N LEU A 199 12.17 1.13 4.24
CA LEU A 199 11.82 0.05 3.32
C LEU A 199 13.02 -0.39 2.47
N VAL A 200 13.84 0.54 1.96
CA VAL A 200 15.06 0.22 1.19
C VAL A 200 16.05 -0.59 2.04
N GLU A 201 16.20 -0.29 3.33
CA GLU A 201 17.06 -1.07 4.24
C GLU A 201 16.53 -2.49 4.46
N ALA A 202 15.22 -2.65 4.61
CA ALA A 202 14.59 -3.96 4.71
C ALA A 202 14.75 -4.75 3.40
N ILE A 203 14.46 -4.13 2.26
CA ILE A 203 14.59 -4.75 0.93
C ILE A 203 16.02 -5.24 0.70
N VAL A 204 17.05 -4.42 0.94
CA VAL A 204 18.45 -4.82 0.73
C VAL A 204 18.87 -5.97 1.64
N SER A 205 18.34 -6.02 2.86
CA SER A 205 18.59 -7.13 3.78
C SER A 205 18.01 -8.45 3.26
N VAL A 206 16.75 -8.42 2.80
CA VAL A 206 16.04 -9.61 2.29
C VAL A 206 16.69 -10.12 1.00
N VAL A 207 16.84 -9.27 -0.03
CA VAL A 207 17.42 -9.71 -1.30
C VAL A 207 18.89 -10.10 -1.16
N GLY A 208 19.65 -9.46 -0.25
CA GLY A 208 21.04 -9.80 0.03
C GLY A 208 21.19 -11.14 0.75
N ASN A 209 20.20 -11.57 1.54
CA ASN A 209 20.15 -12.89 2.16
C ASN A 209 19.76 -13.97 1.13
N ALA A 210 18.79 -13.66 0.27
CA ALA A 210 18.34 -14.57 -0.79
C ALA A 210 19.41 -14.77 -1.87
N ASP A 211 20.18 -13.72 -2.20
CA ASP A 211 21.28 -13.75 -3.17
C ASP A 211 22.58 -13.16 -2.60
N PRO A 212 23.32 -13.92 -1.78
CA PRO A 212 24.55 -13.45 -1.14
C PRO A 212 25.68 -13.10 -2.13
N GLN A 213 25.63 -13.64 -3.35
CA GLN A 213 26.67 -13.38 -4.36
C GLN A 213 26.62 -11.93 -4.86
N ASN A 214 25.41 -11.34 -4.89
CA ASN A 214 25.19 -9.98 -5.35
C ASN A 214 24.96 -8.98 -4.19
N ALA A 215 25.06 -9.41 -2.93
CA ALA A 215 24.79 -8.59 -1.74
C ALA A 215 25.55 -7.25 -1.72
N SER A 216 26.82 -7.23 -2.18
CA SER A 216 27.59 -5.98 -2.25
C SER A 216 27.05 -5.00 -3.29
N THR A 217 26.49 -5.48 -4.39
CA THR A 217 25.85 -4.65 -5.42
C THR A 217 24.55 -4.06 -4.89
N TYR A 218 23.72 -4.87 -4.23
CA TYR A 218 22.50 -4.43 -3.57
C TYR A 218 22.76 -3.35 -2.52
N GLN A 219 23.81 -3.51 -1.69
CA GLN A 219 24.22 -2.52 -0.70
C GLN A 219 24.66 -1.20 -1.34
N ALA A 220 25.45 -1.26 -2.42
CA ALA A 220 25.88 -0.06 -3.15
C ALA A 220 24.70 0.68 -3.79
N ASN A 221 23.75 -0.06 -4.36
CA ASN A 221 22.53 0.50 -4.93
C ASN A 221 21.63 1.12 -3.85
N ALA A 222 21.45 0.44 -2.71
CA ALA A 222 20.68 0.97 -1.58
C ALA A 222 21.28 2.28 -1.05
N ALA A 223 22.60 2.36 -0.90
CA ALA A 223 23.27 3.60 -0.47
C ALA A 223 22.98 4.77 -1.43
N ARG A 224 23.02 4.52 -2.74
CA ARG A 224 22.65 5.52 -3.76
C ARG A 224 21.17 5.93 -3.66
N LEU A 225 20.25 4.96 -3.47
CA LEU A 225 18.84 5.26 -3.30
C LEU A 225 18.56 6.10 -2.05
N GLN A 226 19.25 5.84 -0.94
CA GLN A 226 19.14 6.62 0.29
C GLN A 226 19.50 8.11 0.05
N GLU A 227 20.55 8.39 -0.73
CA GLU A 227 20.95 9.76 -1.11
C GLU A 227 19.88 10.41 -2.01
N GLN A 228 19.38 9.68 -3.00
CA GLN A 228 18.34 10.16 -3.91
C GLN A 228 17.02 10.45 -3.18
N LEU A 229 16.61 9.58 -2.25
CA LEU A 229 15.43 9.80 -1.40
C LEU A 229 15.58 11.03 -0.50
N ALA A 230 16.80 11.28 0.02
CA ALA A 230 17.06 12.47 0.82
C ALA A 230 17.01 13.77 -0.01
N GLU A 231 17.42 13.73 -1.27
CA GLU A 231 17.33 14.88 -2.20
C GLU A 231 15.88 15.15 -2.61
N LEU A 232 15.15 14.08 -2.96
CA LEU A 232 13.72 14.14 -3.28
C LEU A 232 12.94 14.79 -2.15
N ASP A 233 13.13 14.31 -0.92
CA ASP A 233 12.48 14.78 0.28
C ASP A 233 12.66 16.29 0.50
N ARG A 234 13.90 16.79 0.41
CA ARG A 234 14.19 18.24 0.49
C ARG A 234 13.52 19.04 -0.63
N SER A 235 13.56 18.52 -1.86
CA SER A 235 12.95 19.20 -3.01
C SER A 235 11.43 19.35 -2.87
N MET A 236 10.76 18.34 -2.29
CA MET A 236 9.33 18.40 -2.02
C MET A 236 8.99 19.35 -0.86
N GLU A 237 9.79 19.35 0.22
CA GLU A 237 9.63 20.28 1.33
C GLU A 237 9.70 21.75 0.85
N ASP A 238 10.73 22.08 0.04
CA ASP A 238 10.89 23.43 -0.54
C ASP A 238 9.70 23.82 -1.44
N ARG A 239 9.21 22.87 -2.26
CA ARG A 239 8.10 23.10 -3.20
C ARG A 239 6.78 23.35 -2.49
N LEU A 240 6.49 22.61 -1.42
CA LEU A 240 5.20 22.63 -0.71
C LEU A 240 5.12 23.71 0.36
N ALA A 241 6.25 24.28 0.80
CA ALA A 241 6.32 25.26 1.88
C ALA A 241 5.39 26.49 1.69
N THR A 242 5.09 26.86 0.45
CA THR A 242 4.25 28.06 0.15
C THR A 242 2.75 27.76 0.08
N VAL A 243 2.35 26.47 0.11
CA VAL A 243 0.95 26.05 -0.07
C VAL A 243 0.43 25.17 1.08
N SER A 244 1.25 24.92 2.09
CA SER A 244 0.96 23.97 3.19
C SER A 244 -0.32 24.31 3.97
N ASP A 245 -0.62 25.61 4.18
CA ASP A 245 -1.81 26.03 4.95
C ASP A 245 -3.11 26.01 4.13
N ARG A 246 -3.06 25.74 2.82
CA ARG A 246 -4.25 25.81 1.96
C ARG A 246 -5.07 24.54 2.02
N PRO A 247 -6.38 24.64 2.39
CA PRO A 247 -7.22 23.46 2.54
C PRO A 247 -7.54 22.81 1.19
N TYR A 248 -7.54 21.47 1.14
CA TYR A 248 -7.95 20.70 -0.02
C TYR A 248 -8.66 19.41 0.39
N VAL A 249 -9.36 18.80 -0.56
CA VAL A 249 -10.05 17.52 -0.39
C VAL A 249 -9.47 16.52 -1.36
N VAL A 250 -9.25 15.30 -0.90
CA VAL A 250 -8.74 14.17 -1.71
C VAL A 250 -9.86 13.22 -2.11
N PHE A 251 -9.62 12.36 -3.10
CA PHE A 251 -10.59 11.36 -3.52
C PHE A 251 -10.77 10.30 -2.44
N HIS A 252 -9.68 9.61 -2.06
CA HIS A 252 -9.68 8.71 -0.90
C HIS A 252 -8.55 9.05 0.07
N ASP A 253 -8.65 8.53 1.29
CA ASP A 253 -7.72 8.83 2.38
C ASP A 253 -6.40 8.04 2.24
N ALA A 254 -5.62 8.34 1.20
CA ALA A 254 -4.33 7.70 0.95
C ALA A 254 -3.13 8.55 1.38
N TYR A 255 -3.30 9.85 1.52
CA TYR A 255 -2.16 10.79 1.53
C TYR A 255 -1.70 11.20 2.91
N GLN A 256 -2.18 10.56 3.99
CA GLN A 256 -1.92 10.97 5.38
C GLN A 256 -0.42 11.02 5.70
N TYR A 257 0.37 10.06 5.21
CA TYR A 257 1.84 10.06 5.39
C TYR A 257 2.52 11.22 4.69
N PHE A 258 2.10 11.53 3.46
CA PHE A 258 2.59 12.67 2.69
C PHE A 258 2.21 14.00 3.39
N GLU A 259 0.97 14.10 3.84
CA GLU A 259 0.46 15.26 4.59
C GLU A 259 1.23 15.48 5.90
N HIS A 260 1.43 14.41 6.65
CA HIS A 260 2.19 14.44 7.91
C HIS A 260 3.64 14.88 7.66
N ARG A 261 4.26 14.39 6.58
CA ARG A 261 5.66 14.71 6.26
C ARG A 261 5.86 16.17 5.85
N TYR A 262 4.97 16.74 5.05
CA TYR A 262 5.13 18.07 4.45
C TYR A 262 4.22 19.15 5.05
N GLY A 263 3.39 18.80 6.01
CA GLY A 263 2.50 19.73 6.68
C GLY A 263 1.42 20.33 5.76
N VAL A 264 1.04 19.62 4.68
CA VAL A 264 -0.05 20.05 3.80
C VAL A 264 -1.40 19.70 4.40
N ASN A 265 -2.43 20.54 4.11
CA ASN A 265 -3.69 20.56 4.86
C ASN A 265 -4.85 19.90 4.09
N ALA A 266 -4.90 18.57 4.04
CA ALA A 266 -6.11 17.87 3.62
C ALA A 266 -7.17 17.99 4.71
N VAL A 267 -8.35 18.48 4.35
CA VAL A 267 -9.47 18.71 5.28
C VAL A 267 -10.56 17.63 5.16
N GLY A 268 -10.40 16.66 4.28
CA GLY A 268 -11.29 15.52 4.14
C GLY A 268 -11.05 14.70 2.88
N ALA A 269 -11.72 13.54 2.83
CA ALA A 269 -11.77 12.64 1.68
C ALA A 269 -13.20 12.43 1.20
N ILE A 270 -13.37 12.21 -0.12
CA ILE A 270 -14.66 11.85 -0.70
C ILE A 270 -15.09 10.47 -0.21
N THR A 271 -14.16 9.53 -0.16
CA THR A 271 -14.34 8.21 0.44
C THR A 271 -13.09 7.78 1.21
N ILE A 272 -13.26 6.97 2.23
CA ILE A 272 -12.15 6.28 2.91
C ILE A 272 -11.84 4.97 2.20
N ASN A 273 -12.87 4.22 1.86
CA ASN A 273 -12.72 2.98 1.12
C ASN A 273 -13.10 3.18 -0.35
N PRO A 274 -12.13 3.25 -1.27
CA PRO A 274 -12.38 3.53 -2.67
C PRO A 274 -13.10 2.40 -3.42
N THR A 275 -13.24 1.21 -2.81
CA THR A 275 -14.03 0.10 -3.37
C THR A 275 -15.53 0.31 -3.23
N VAL A 276 -15.95 1.24 -2.35
CA VAL A 276 -17.35 1.55 -2.08
C VAL A 276 -17.70 2.91 -2.68
N ARG A 277 -18.74 2.96 -3.52
CA ARG A 277 -19.22 4.24 -4.06
C ARG A 277 -19.83 5.09 -2.94
N PRO A 278 -19.45 6.36 -2.80
CA PRO A 278 -20.04 7.25 -1.82
C PRO A 278 -21.55 7.43 -2.09
N SER A 279 -22.34 7.49 -1.02
CA SER A 279 -23.78 7.69 -1.12
C SER A 279 -24.11 9.11 -1.62
N ALA A 280 -25.32 9.30 -2.18
CA ALA A 280 -25.78 10.62 -2.60
C ALA A 280 -25.91 11.60 -1.40
N GLN A 281 -26.13 11.10 -0.19
CA GLN A 281 -26.12 11.90 1.03
C GLN A 281 -24.70 12.37 1.32
N ARG A 282 -23.71 11.47 1.28
CA ARG A 282 -22.30 11.80 1.50
C ARG A 282 -21.79 12.86 0.52
N LEU A 283 -22.15 12.73 -0.77
CA LEU A 283 -21.77 13.72 -1.79
C LEU A 283 -22.37 15.11 -1.49
N ARG A 284 -23.61 15.20 -1.01
CA ARG A 284 -24.19 16.47 -0.60
C ARG A 284 -23.48 17.08 0.60
N GLU A 285 -23.19 16.27 1.62
CA GLU A 285 -22.45 16.72 2.81
C GLU A 285 -21.06 17.25 2.45
N ILE A 286 -20.35 16.59 1.55
CA ILE A 286 -19.04 17.06 1.06
C ILE A 286 -19.20 18.36 0.29
N HIS A 287 -20.18 18.45 -0.62
CA HIS A 287 -20.43 19.65 -1.41
C HIS A 287 -20.73 20.88 -0.51
N GLU A 288 -21.64 20.74 0.47
CA GLU A 288 -21.93 21.79 1.45
C GLU A 288 -20.70 22.22 2.25
N ARG A 289 -19.84 21.26 2.61
CA ARG A 289 -18.61 21.54 3.36
C ARG A 289 -17.52 22.19 2.53
N LEU A 290 -17.41 21.86 1.24
CA LEU A 290 -16.47 22.54 0.31
C LEU A 290 -16.68 24.04 0.30
N GLU A 291 -17.95 24.51 0.31
CA GLU A 291 -18.29 25.93 0.38
C GLU A 291 -17.86 26.56 1.73
N HIS A 292 -18.00 25.82 2.84
CA HIS A 292 -17.68 26.33 4.18
C HIS A 292 -16.19 26.30 4.52
N LEU A 293 -15.44 25.35 3.95
CA LEU A 293 -14.01 25.18 4.23
C LEU A 293 -13.12 26.05 3.36
N ASP A 294 -13.69 26.77 2.37
CA ASP A 294 -12.92 27.51 1.36
C ASP A 294 -11.81 26.64 0.73
N ALA A 295 -12.17 25.36 0.48
CA ALA A 295 -11.23 24.40 -0.10
C ALA A 295 -10.75 24.90 -1.46
N ALA A 296 -9.43 25.07 -1.59
CA ALA A 296 -8.85 25.60 -2.81
C ALA A 296 -8.91 24.58 -3.95
N CYS A 297 -8.81 23.27 -3.62
CA CYS A 297 -8.76 22.17 -4.58
C CYS A 297 -9.53 20.94 -4.10
N VAL A 298 -10.07 20.21 -5.08
CA VAL A 298 -10.55 18.82 -4.92
C VAL A 298 -9.81 17.94 -5.91
N PHE A 299 -9.16 16.91 -5.40
CA PHE A 299 -8.33 16.03 -6.21
C PHE A 299 -9.07 14.75 -6.58
N ALA A 300 -9.04 14.43 -7.89
CA ALA A 300 -9.46 13.15 -8.45
C ALA A 300 -8.27 12.18 -8.48
N GLU A 301 -8.55 10.90 -8.69
CA GLU A 301 -7.55 9.84 -8.88
C GLU A 301 -7.80 9.07 -10.19
N PRO A 302 -6.73 8.66 -10.91
CA PRO A 302 -6.87 7.96 -12.19
C PRO A 302 -7.56 6.59 -12.09
N GLN A 303 -7.54 5.97 -10.91
CA GLN A 303 -8.14 4.66 -10.63
C GLN A 303 -9.67 4.71 -10.58
N PHE A 304 -10.28 5.92 -10.46
CA PHE A 304 -11.71 6.10 -10.23
C PHE A 304 -12.36 7.04 -11.26
N GLU A 305 -13.71 7.07 -11.28
CA GLU A 305 -14.47 7.86 -12.26
C GLU A 305 -14.32 9.38 -12.02
N PRO A 306 -13.69 10.14 -12.93
CA PRO A 306 -13.47 11.59 -12.75
C PRO A 306 -14.75 12.43 -12.64
N ALA A 307 -15.88 11.93 -13.18
CA ALA A 307 -17.17 12.62 -13.19
C ALA A 307 -17.73 12.90 -11.78
N LEU A 308 -17.31 12.12 -10.80
CA LEU A 308 -17.73 12.31 -9.42
C LEU A 308 -17.18 13.63 -8.84
N VAL A 309 -15.90 13.90 -9.06
CA VAL A 309 -15.26 15.15 -8.64
C VAL A 309 -15.87 16.35 -9.38
N ASP A 310 -16.13 16.22 -10.69
CA ASP A 310 -16.76 17.28 -11.49
C ASP A 310 -18.13 17.68 -10.91
N THR A 311 -18.93 16.69 -10.49
CA THR A 311 -20.23 16.94 -9.84
C THR A 311 -20.07 17.61 -8.47
N LEU A 312 -19.05 17.22 -7.69
CA LEU A 312 -18.81 17.77 -6.36
C LEU A 312 -18.38 19.24 -6.36
N ILE A 313 -17.60 19.66 -7.35
CA ILE A 313 -17.11 21.05 -7.45
C ILE A 313 -18.07 21.98 -8.19
N GLU A 314 -19.14 21.47 -8.81
CA GLU A 314 -20.09 22.29 -9.54
C GLU A 314 -20.72 23.35 -8.65
N GLY A 315 -20.56 24.63 -9.00
CA GLY A 315 -21.07 25.77 -8.21
C GLY A 315 -20.15 26.23 -7.05
N THR A 316 -19.05 25.54 -6.78
CA THR A 316 -18.06 25.93 -5.78
C THR A 316 -16.92 26.76 -6.38
N SER A 317 -16.04 27.33 -5.53
CA SER A 317 -14.81 28.02 -5.93
C SER A 317 -13.59 27.07 -6.06
N ALA A 318 -13.74 25.79 -5.72
CA ALA A 318 -12.66 24.81 -5.73
C ALA A 318 -12.18 24.49 -7.15
N ASN A 319 -10.87 24.37 -7.32
CA ASN A 319 -10.28 23.88 -8.55
C ASN A 319 -10.20 22.35 -8.52
N LYS A 320 -10.23 21.72 -9.71
CA LYS A 320 -9.97 20.29 -9.85
C LYS A 320 -8.48 20.03 -10.06
N GLY A 321 -7.91 19.11 -9.30
CA GLY A 321 -6.59 18.54 -9.52
C GLY A 321 -6.65 17.02 -9.70
N VAL A 322 -5.49 16.40 -9.91
CA VAL A 322 -5.33 14.95 -9.93
C VAL A 322 -4.16 14.59 -9.02
N LEU A 323 -4.39 13.69 -8.07
CA LEU A 323 -3.36 13.02 -7.29
C LEU A 323 -3.43 11.52 -7.60
N ASP A 324 -2.29 10.87 -7.63
CA ASP A 324 -2.22 9.44 -7.94
C ASP A 324 -1.23 8.77 -6.98
N PRO A 325 -1.70 7.98 -6.00
CA PRO A 325 -0.84 7.42 -4.97
C PRO A 325 0.04 6.25 -5.46
N LEU A 326 -0.27 5.71 -6.66
CA LEU A 326 0.45 4.59 -7.27
C LEU A 326 1.29 4.98 -8.50
N GLY A 327 1.01 6.13 -9.13
CA GLY A 327 1.60 6.49 -10.42
C GLY A 327 1.14 5.58 -11.54
N ALA A 328 -0.19 5.48 -11.74
CA ALA A 328 -0.83 4.57 -12.70
C ALA A 328 -0.29 4.76 -14.13
N ASP A 329 -0.08 6.00 -14.56
CA ASP A 329 0.41 6.36 -15.88
C ASP A 329 1.94 6.34 -16.02
N LEU A 330 2.66 6.09 -14.93
CA LEU A 330 4.12 5.98 -14.95
C LEU A 330 4.55 4.56 -15.34
N ASP A 331 5.59 4.46 -16.15
CA ASP A 331 6.24 3.19 -16.43
C ASP A 331 6.87 2.62 -15.15
N ALA A 332 6.73 1.31 -14.95
CA ALA A 332 7.40 0.62 -13.85
C ALA A 332 8.93 0.61 -14.04
N GLY A 333 9.68 0.75 -12.97
CA GLY A 333 11.14 0.78 -13.00
C GLY A 333 11.73 1.59 -11.85
N PRO A 334 13.05 1.69 -11.74
CA PRO A 334 13.73 2.28 -10.59
C PRO A 334 13.42 3.77 -10.38
N ASP A 335 13.03 4.51 -11.42
CA ASP A 335 12.73 5.94 -11.35
C ASP A 335 11.26 6.25 -11.02
N GLN A 336 10.38 5.23 -10.99
CA GLN A 336 8.94 5.43 -10.88
C GLN A 336 8.56 6.10 -9.55
N TYR A 337 9.13 5.67 -8.42
CA TYR A 337 8.89 6.27 -7.10
C TYR A 337 9.23 7.76 -7.05
N PHE A 338 10.38 8.14 -7.60
CA PHE A 338 10.83 9.53 -7.62
C PHE A 338 9.92 10.41 -8.47
N ARG A 339 9.47 9.91 -9.60
CA ARG A 339 8.51 10.60 -10.46
C ARG A 339 7.14 10.70 -9.82
N LEU A 340 6.66 9.63 -9.18
CA LEU A 340 5.41 9.61 -8.43
C LEU A 340 5.38 10.73 -7.39
N MET A 341 6.35 10.75 -6.49
CA MET A 341 6.41 11.70 -5.38
C MET A 341 6.57 13.14 -5.86
N SER A 342 7.39 13.35 -6.91
CA SER A 342 7.54 14.66 -7.54
C SER A 342 6.24 15.15 -8.18
N ASN A 343 5.49 14.27 -8.85
CA ASN A 343 4.20 14.58 -9.46
C ASN A 343 3.14 14.95 -8.42
N LEU A 344 3.11 14.26 -7.27
CA LEU A 344 2.22 14.60 -6.15
C LEU A 344 2.51 16.02 -5.63
N ALA A 345 3.77 16.33 -5.38
CA ALA A 345 4.16 17.66 -4.91
C ALA A 345 3.88 18.76 -5.96
N GLU A 346 4.07 18.47 -7.24
CA GLU A 346 3.77 19.40 -8.34
C GLU A 346 2.27 19.65 -8.46
N ALA A 347 1.46 18.59 -8.48
CA ALA A 347 0.00 18.70 -8.59
C ALA A 347 -0.60 19.50 -7.41
N LEU A 348 -0.12 19.27 -6.18
CA LEU A 348 -0.52 20.05 -5.02
C LEU A 348 -0.09 21.51 -5.14
N ALA A 349 1.17 21.79 -5.45
CA ALA A 349 1.69 23.15 -5.57
C ALA A 349 0.96 23.95 -6.67
N ASP A 350 0.69 23.33 -7.83
CA ASP A 350 0.01 23.98 -8.95
C ASP A 350 -1.45 24.30 -8.63
N CYS A 351 -2.20 23.34 -8.10
CA CYS A 351 -3.61 23.56 -7.77
C CYS A 351 -3.77 24.53 -6.61
N LEU A 352 -3.05 24.28 -5.51
CA LEU A 352 -3.13 25.13 -4.31
C LEU A 352 -2.49 26.50 -4.53
N GLY A 353 -1.48 26.63 -5.38
CA GLY A 353 -0.86 27.91 -5.74
C GLY A 353 -1.76 28.83 -6.56
N GLY A 354 -2.90 28.32 -7.06
CA GLY A 354 -3.86 29.09 -7.85
C GLY A 354 -3.47 29.26 -9.31
N ALA A 355 -2.53 28.43 -9.81
CA ALA A 355 -2.28 28.30 -11.25
C ALA A 355 -3.54 27.70 -11.90
N LYS A 356 -4.23 28.44 -12.72
CA LYS A 356 -5.35 27.91 -13.51
C LYS A 356 -4.75 26.90 -14.47
N SER A 357 -5.07 25.63 -14.30
CA SER A 357 -4.84 24.60 -15.32
C SER A 357 -5.57 25.05 -16.59
N GLY A 358 -4.79 25.43 -17.62
CA GLY A 358 -5.26 25.90 -18.91
C GLY A 358 -5.80 24.80 -19.79
#